data_bd63588e132b8253ded2d453e5b36ec8
#
_entry.id   bd63588e132b8253ded2d453e5b36ec8
#
_cell.length_a   1.000
_cell.length_b   1.000
_cell.length_c   1.000
_cell.angle_alpha   90.00
_cell.angle_beta   90.00
_cell.angle_gamma   90.00
#
_symmetry.space_group_name_H-M   'P 1'
#
loop_
_entity.id
_entity.type
_entity.pdbx_description
1 polymer ?
#
loop_
_entity_poly.entity_id
_entity_poly.type
_entity_poly.pdbx_seq_one_letter_code
_entity_poly.pdbx_strand_id
1 'polypeptide(L)'
;MITRIEEETNMGIKPETTRTYPSKPSDVYLFATCLIDQFTPEAGLDTVRLLEREGIRVHYQEQQTCCGQPAHSSGFPDEARAVALHQLNLFTEPWPVVVPSGSCGGMIRLHYPHLFADDPVLHAKAIDLSERVYELSEFLVHVVNFNQPDLGTPCTVALHTSCHARREMGSHETSAALLDSLAQVNVVEQARIEECCGFGGTFAMRYAEISEAIVTDKVAAIRETGAERVVSADCGCLLNITGRAAKQDEIDGCATPSLPGEHLASFLWRRTTGAKS
;
A
#
# COMPACT_ATOMS: atom_id res chain seq x y z
N MET A 1 47.48 17.86 2.74
CA MET A 1 46.58 18.51 3.69
C MET A 1 45.19 18.38 3.09
N ILE A 2 44.59 17.19 3.25
CA ILE A 2 43.22 16.88 2.81
C ILE A 2 42.49 16.51 4.08
N THR A 3 41.72 17.44 4.61
CA THR A 3 40.94 17.28 5.82
C THR A 3 39.51 16.93 5.42
N ARG A 4 39.10 15.77 5.88
CA ARG A 4 37.74 15.35 6.29
C ARG A 4 36.56 16.14 5.78
N ILE A 5 35.78 15.50 4.88
CA ILE A 5 34.32 15.61 4.80
C ILE A 5 33.81 14.21 5.09
N GLU A 6 33.72 13.86 6.35
CA GLU A 6 32.96 12.75 6.89
C GLU A 6 31.87 13.36 7.77
N GLU A 7 30.70 12.73 7.74
CA GLU A 7 29.51 13.00 8.57
C GLU A 7 28.58 14.09 8.06
N GLU A 8 27.62 13.68 7.25
CA GLU A 8 26.19 14.03 7.36
C GLU A 8 25.36 13.39 6.23
N THR A 9 25.25 12.08 6.23
CA THR A 9 24.18 11.37 5.47
C THR A 9 23.86 10.05 6.15
N ASN A 10 23.34 10.14 7.36
CA ASN A 10 22.66 9.02 7.98
C ASN A 10 21.37 9.51 8.63
N MET A 11 20.38 9.92 7.82
CA MET A 11 19.01 9.93 8.28
C MET A 11 18.50 8.49 8.26
N GLY A 12 19.04 7.67 9.12
CA GLY A 12 18.48 6.41 9.52
C GLY A 12 17.19 6.70 10.26
N ILE A 13 16.05 6.66 9.57
CA ILE A 13 14.75 6.51 10.20
C ILE A 13 14.82 5.16 10.90
N LYS A 14 15.01 5.19 12.21
CA LYS A 14 14.90 3.99 13.04
C LYS A 14 13.42 3.60 13.07
N PRO A 15 13.02 2.42 12.60
CA PRO A 15 11.72 1.88 12.89
C PRO A 15 11.78 1.22 14.27
N GLU A 16 11.65 2.00 15.32
CA GLU A 16 11.40 1.47 16.66
C GLU A 16 10.84 2.53 17.62
N THR A 17 9.58 2.83 17.40
CA THR A 17 8.68 3.02 18.54
C THR A 17 7.65 1.92 18.44
N THR A 18 7.59 1.05 19.43
CA THR A 18 6.51 0.05 19.55
C THR A 18 5.19 0.81 19.56
N ARG A 19 4.54 0.84 18.38
CA ARG A 19 3.26 1.52 18.22
C ARG A 19 2.24 0.83 19.11
N THR A 20 1.53 1.60 19.94
CA THR A 20 0.41 1.06 20.71
C THR A 20 -0.82 1.02 19.81
N TYR A 21 -1.43 -0.14 19.70
CA TYR A 21 -2.64 -0.32 18.92
C TYR A 21 -3.89 -0.18 19.80
N PRO A 22 -4.96 0.45 19.31
CA PRO A 22 -6.22 0.56 20.06
C PRO A 22 -6.92 -0.81 20.11
N SER A 23 -7.87 -0.96 21.03
CA SER A 23 -8.85 -2.03 20.94
C SER A 23 -9.69 -1.88 19.66
N LYS A 24 -10.26 -2.99 19.17
CA LYS A 24 -11.11 -2.98 17.97
C LYS A 24 -12.23 -1.92 18.10
N PRO A 25 -12.26 -0.92 17.21
CA PRO A 25 -13.26 0.16 17.25
C PRO A 25 -14.60 -0.28 16.66
N SER A 26 -15.66 0.45 16.95
CA SER A 26 -16.96 0.30 16.28
C SER A 26 -17.03 0.98 14.92
N ASP A 27 -16.23 2.02 14.73
CA ASP A 27 -16.29 2.92 13.58
C ASP A 27 -14.88 3.22 13.07
N VAL A 28 -14.71 3.25 11.75
CA VAL A 28 -13.47 3.66 11.09
C VAL A 28 -13.77 4.51 9.86
N TYR A 29 -12.84 5.36 9.48
CA TYR A 29 -12.81 5.93 8.14
C TYR A 29 -12.11 4.99 7.17
N LEU A 30 -12.58 4.92 5.94
CA LEU A 30 -11.84 4.36 4.82
C LEU A 30 -11.25 5.50 3.99
N PHE A 31 -9.93 5.52 3.86
CA PHE A 31 -9.25 6.30 2.84
C PHE A 31 -9.08 5.41 1.59
N ALA A 32 -10.10 5.40 0.72
CA ALA A 32 -9.99 4.72 -0.57
C ALA A 32 -9.07 5.55 -1.47
N THR A 33 -7.91 5.02 -1.79
CA THR A 33 -6.90 5.75 -2.55
C THR A 33 -7.39 6.05 -3.97
N CYS A 34 -6.88 7.12 -4.59
CA CYS A 34 -7.30 7.50 -5.95
C CYS A 34 -7.08 6.38 -6.99
N LEU A 35 -6.05 5.55 -6.81
CA LEU A 35 -5.79 4.43 -7.72
C LEU A 35 -6.76 3.27 -7.50
N ILE A 36 -7.17 3.00 -6.26
CA ILE A 36 -8.21 2.02 -5.97
C ILE A 36 -9.52 2.48 -6.59
N ASP A 37 -9.93 3.71 -6.33
CA ASP A 37 -11.17 4.28 -6.83
C ASP A 37 -11.27 4.22 -8.37
N GLN A 38 -10.17 4.52 -9.07
CA GLN A 38 -10.18 4.65 -10.52
C GLN A 38 -9.90 3.33 -11.27
N PHE A 39 -9.10 2.43 -10.71
CA PHE A 39 -8.59 1.26 -11.45
C PHE A 39 -8.97 -0.08 -10.84
N THR A 40 -9.21 -0.14 -9.53
CA THR A 40 -9.53 -1.38 -8.82
C THR A 40 -10.59 -1.17 -7.74
N PRO A 41 -11.78 -0.62 -8.08
CA PRO A 41 -12.81 -0.26 -7.08
C PRO A 41 -13.24 -1.45 -6.22
N GLU A 42 -13.16 -2.67 -6.76
CA GLU A 42 -13.42 -3.90 -6.00
C GLU A 42 -12.51 -4.04 -4.77
N ALA A 43 -11.25 -3.62 -4.85
CA ALA A 43 -10.36 -3.65 -3.70
C ALA A 43 -10.83 -2.74 -2.55
N GLY A 44 -11.40 -1.59 -2.89
CA GLY A 44 -12.05 -0.70 -1.92
C GLY A 44 -13.29 -1.33 -1.29
N LEU A 45 -14.17 -1.90 -2.12
CA LEU A 45 -15.36 -2.60 -1.66
C LEU A 45 -15.02 -3.82 -0.80
N ASP A 46 -14.00 -4.59 -1.18
CA ASP A 46 -13.55 -5.74 -0.40
C ASP A 46 -12.91 -5.32 0.92
N THR A 47 -12.25 -4.15 0.96
CA THR A 47 -11.80 -3.56 2.23
C THR A 47 -12.98 -3.26 3.15
N VAL A 48 -14.04 -2.65 2.63
CA VAL A 48 -15.29 -2.41 3.40
C VAL A 48 -15.86 -3.72 3.91
N ARG A 49 -16.03 -4.71 3.03
CA ARG A 49 -16.60 -6.03 3.36
C ARG A 49 -15.79 -6.76 4.44
N LEU A 50 -14.45 -6.71 4.37
CA LEU A 50 -13.56 -7.29 5.39
C LEU A 50 -13.79 -6.65 6.75
N LEU A 51 -13.86 -5.32 6.82
CA LEU A 51 -14.06 -4.58 8.06
C LEU A 51 -15.47 -4.76 8.63
N GLU A 52 -16.49 -4.69 7.78
CA GLU A 52 -17.88 -4.86 8.21
C GLU A 52 -18.17 -6.28 8.70
N ARG A 53 -17.56 -7.31 8.10
CA ARG A 53 -17.64 -8.68 8.59
C ARG A 53 -17.10 -8.82 10.00
N GLU A 54 -16.12 -8.01 10.38
CA GLU A 54 -15.57 -7.94 11.72
C GLU A 54 -16.40 -7.06 12.69
N GLY A 55 -17.57 -6.58 12.24
CA GLY A 55 -18.48 -5.76 13.03
C GLY A 55 -18.08 -4.28 13.15
N ILE A 56 -17.25 -3.80 12.24
CA ILE A 56 -16.77 -2.41 12.20
C ILE A 56 -17.58 -1.65 11.14
N ARG A 57 -18.16 -0.51 11.53
CA ARG A 57 -18.83 0.38 10.58
C ARG A 57 -17.81 1.22 9.83
N VAL A 58 -17.90 1.21 8.50
CA VAL A 58 -16.98 1.94 7.64
C VAL A 58 -17.62 3.23 7.15
N HIS A 59 -16.94 4.35 7.36
CA HIS A 59 -17.35 5.67 6.91
C HIS A 59 -16.46 6.10 5.74
N TYR A 60 -17.07 6.31 4.59
CA TYR A 60 -16.41 6.80 3.39
C TYR A 60 -16.69 8.29 3.19
N GLN A 61 -15.64 9.07 3.00
CA GLN A 61 -15.76 10.50 2.72
C GLN A 61 -15.78 10.71 1.21
N GLU A 62 -16.94 10.99 0.63
CA GLU A 62 -17.13 11.17 -0.83
C GLU A 62 -16.25 12.28 -1.42
N GLN A 63 -15.85 13.25 -0.62
CA GLN A 63 -15.02 14.38 -1.03
C GLN A 63 -13.51 14.09 -0.95
N GLN A 64 -13.09 12.90 -0.51
CA GLN A 64 -11.68 12.57 -0.45
C GLN A 64 -11.06 12.56 -1.85
N THR A 65 -9.78 12.92 -1.92
CA THR A 65 -9.01 12.98 -3.16
C THR A 65 -7.73 12.16 -3.03
N CYS A 66 -6.75 12.40 -3.88
CA CYS A 66 -5.42 11.83 -3.74
C CYS A 66 -4.80 12.17 -2.37
N CYS A 67 -3.91 11.31 -1.85
CA CYS A 67 -3.13 11.61 -0.65
C CYS A 67 -2.07 12.73 -0.83
N GLY A 68 -1.79 13.15 -2.06
CA GLY A 68 -0.77 14.15 -2.36
C GLY A 68 0.63 13.59 -2.61
N GLN A 69 0.85 12.29 -2.44
CA GLN A 69 2.17 11.67 -2.63
C GLN A 69 2.81 11.96 -4.00
N PRO A 70 2.09 11.90 -5.15
CA PRO A 70 2.70 12.19 -6.44
C PRO A 70 3.29 13.60 -6.54
N ALA A 71 2.63 14.60 -5.96
CA ALA A 71 3.16 15.96 -5.88
C ALA A 71 4.37 16.04 -4.95
N HIS A 72 4.26 15.46 -3.74
CA HIS A 72 5.34 15.41 -2.76
C HIS A 72 6.60 14.76 -3.33
N SER A 73 6.48 13.56 -3.90
CA SER A 73 7.60 12.81 -4.49
C SER A 73 8.21 13.46 -5.73
N SER A 74 7.48 14.37 -6.37
CA SER A 74 7.95 15.10 -7.55
C SER A 74 8.57 16.47 -7.23
N GLY A 75 8.67 16.82 -5.93
CA GLY A 75 9.26 18.08 -5.49
C GLY A 75 8.31 19.28 -5.55
N PHE A 76 7.00 19.05 -5.46
CA PHE A 76 5.95 20.08 -5.41
C PHE A 76 5.29 20.10 -4.01
N PRO A 77 5.99 20.62 -2.97
CA PRO A 77 5.50 20.58 -1.60
C PRO A 77 4.25 21.44 -1.38
N ASP A 78 4.10 22.56 -2.09
CA ASP A 78 2.95 23.44 -1.94
C ASP A 78 1.67 22.79 -2.44
N GLU A 79 1.72 22.08 -3.58
CA GLU A 79 0.62 21.31 -4.12
C GLU A 79 0.30 20.11 -3.23
N ALA A 80 1.31 19.44 -2.71
CA ALA A 80 1.12 18.36 -1.75
C ALA A 80 0.44 18.87 -0.46
N ARG A 81 0.87 20.04 0.05
CA ARG A 81 0.28 20.69 1.21
C ARG A 81 -1.19 21.07 0.98
N ALA A 82 -1.52 21.63 -0.20
CA ALA A 82 -2.90 21.97 -0.53
C ALA A 82 -3.83 20.76 -0.52
N VAL A 83 -3.38 19.63 -1.10
CA VAL A 83 -4.11 18.37 -1.07
C VAL A 83 -4.22 17.84 0.37
N ALA A 84 -3.14 17.83 1.13
CA ALA A 84 -3.12 17.38 2.52
C ALA A 84 -4.08 18.18 3.40
N LEU A 85 -4.13 19.50 3.24
CA LEU A 85 -5.05 20.38 3.96
C LEU A 85 -6.52 20.02 3.72
N HIS A 86 -6.86 19.66 2.47
CA HIS A 86 -8.20 19.18 2.16
C HIS A 86 -8.52 17.90 2.95
N GLN A 87 -7.61 16.95 2.99
CA GLN A 87 -7.81 15.70 3.73
C GLN A 87 -7.93 15.94 5.25
N LEU A 88 -7.11 16.82 5.84
CA LEU A 88 -7.20 17.17 7.26
C LEU A 88 -8.58 17.69 7.67
N ASN A 89 -9.30 18.33 6.75
CA ASN A 89 -10.63 18.85 7.00
C ASN A 89 -11.76 17.82 6.81
N LEU A 90 -11.47 16.64 6.27
CA LEU A 90 -12.46 15.57 6.04
C LEU A 90 -12.49 14.55 7.18
N PHE A 91 -11.34 14.20 7.76
CA PHE A 91 -11.23 13.15 8.77
C PHE A 91 -11.25 13.74 10.18
N THR A 92 -12.38 14.34 10.54
CA THR A 92 -12.54 15.15 11.78
C THR A 92 -12.92 14.34 13.01
N GLU A 93 -13.61 13.20 12.84
CA GLU A 93 -13.94 12.35 13.97
C GLU A 93 -12.69 11.57 14.45
N PRO A 94 -12.61 11.21 15.74
CA PRO A 94 -11.44 10.56 16.31
C PRO A 94 -11.33 9.07 15.93
N TRP A 95 -11.90 8.67 14.83
CA TRP A 95 -11.87 7.28 14.36
C TRP A 95 -10.55 6.94 13.66
N PRO A 96 -10.11 5.70 13.74
CA PRO A 96 -9.03 5.22 12.91
C PRO A 96 -9.32 5.42 11.42
N VAL A 97 -8.30 5.72 10.65
CA VAL A 97 -8.35 5.83 9.18
C VAL A 97 -7.63 4.63 8.59
N VAL A 98 -8.38 3.73 7.98
CA VAL A 98 -7.83 2.54 7.33
C VAL A 98 -7.51 2.86 5.87
N VAL A 99 -6.28 2.60 5.48
CA VAL A 99 -5.76 2.90 4.14
C VAL A 99 -5.28 1.59 3.49
N PRO A 100 -5.97 1.07 2.46
CA PRO A 100 -5.55 -0.13 1.75
C PRO A 100 -4.41 0.16 0.76
N SER A 101 -3.35 0.81 1.24
CA SER A 101 -2.16 1.15 0.45
C SER A 101 -1.04 1.63 1.37
N GLY A 102 0.10 0.97 1.36
CA GLY A 102 1.26 1.36 2.14
C GLY A 102 1.82 2.72 1.72
N SER A 103 1.78 3.05 0.43
CA SER A 103 2.28 4.32 -0.08
C SER A 103 1.43 5.52 0.36
N CYS A 104 0.11 5.43 0.27
CA CYS A 104 -0.78 6.48 0.75
C CYS A 104 -0.79 6.57 2.28
N GLY A 105 -0.73 5.43 2.98
CA GLY A 105 -0.59 5.38 4.44
C GLY A 105 0.67 6.09 4.90
N GLY A 106 1.81 5.83 4.28
CA GLY A 106 3.09 6.49 4.57
C GLY A 106 3.03 8.00 4.34
N MET A 107 2.43 8.43 3.22
CA MET A 107 2.25 9.85 2.94
C MET A 107 1.48 10.57 4.05
N ILE A 108 0.36 10.02 4.49
CA ILE A 108 -0.46 10.67 5.52
C ILE A 108 0.23 10.57 6.90
N ARG A 109 0.77 9.41 7.25
CA ARG A 109 1.35 9.17 8.57
C ARG A 109 2.65 9.94 8.80
N LEU A 110 3.54 9.97 7.82
CA LEU A 110 4.89 10.49 8.02
C LEU A 110 5.09 11.88 7.42
N HIS A 111 4.49 12.16 6.26
CA HIS A 111 4.80 13.38 5.54
C HIS A 111 3.82 14.52 5.84
N TYR A 112 2.55 14.26 6.18
CA TYR A 112 1.61 15.34 6.53
C TYR A 112 2.09 16.22 7.69
N PRO A 113 2.58 15.68 8.83
CA PRO A 113 3.13 16.52 9.88
C PRO A 113 4.23 17.47 9.37
N HIS A 114 5.13 16.98 8.53
CA HIS A 114 6.22 17.80 7.97
C HIS A 114 5.72 18.90 7.03
N LEU A 115 4.67 18.65 6.24
CA LEU A 115 4.07 19.63 5.33
C LEU A 115 3.47 20.84 6.07
N PHE A 116 3.16 20.71 7.35
CA PHE A 116 2.54 21.75 8.16
C PHE A 116 3.42 22.20 9.34
N ALA A 117 4.72 21.90 9.33
CA ALA A 117 5.63 22.20 10.43
C ALA A 117 5.75 23.70 10.75
N ASP A 118 5.42 24.57 9.81
CA ASP A 118 5.42 26.02 9.93
C ASP A 118 4.12 26.62 10.50
N ASP A 119 3.04 25.83 10.60
CA ASP A 119 1.73 26.24 11.12
C ASP A 119 1.35 25.38 12.34
N PRO A 120 1.48 25.88 13.57
CA PRO A 120 1.24 25.09 14.79
C PRO A 120 -0.16 24.46 14.88
N VAL A 121 -1.19 25.10 14.31
CA VAL A 121 -2.57 24.61 14.36
C VAL A 121 -2.76 23.46 13.36
N LEU A 122 -2.30 23.63 12.15
CA LEU A 122 -2.38 22.59 11.11
C LEU A 122 -1.43 21.43 11.42
N HIS A 123 -0.26 21.71 11.97
CA HIS A 123 0.69 20.69 12.42
C HIS A 123 0.07 19.77 13.48
N ALA A 124 -0.58 20.36 14.50
CA ALA A 124 -1.26 19.57 15.52
C ALA A 124 -2.38 18.67 14.95
N LYS A 125 -3.17 19.19 13.99
CA LYS A 125 -4.17 18.40 13.27
C LYS A 125 -3.54 17.28 12.44
N ALA A 126 -2.41 17.57 11.78
CA ALA A 126 -1.70 16.58 10.98
C ALA A 126 -1.11 15.46 11.84
N ILE A 127 -0.59 15.77 13.02
CA ILE A 127 -0.14 14.78 14.01
C ILE A 127 -1.31 13.92 14.45
N ASP A 128 -2.45 14.53 14.90
CA ASP A 128 -3.63 13.78 15.33
C ASP A 128 -4.11 12.80 14.24
N LEU A 129 -4.21 13.25 12.97
CA LEU A 129 -4.57 12.37 11.88
C LEU A 129 -3.53 11.27 11.66
N SER A 130 -2.24 11.61 11.67
CA SER A 130 -1.14 10.66 11.43
C SER A 130 -1.12 9.50 12.43
N GLU A 131 -1.45 9.76 13.69
CA GLU A 131 -1.53 8.76 14.76
C GLU A 131 -2.68 7.78 14.56
N ARG A 132 -3.74 8.20 13.87
CA ARG A 132 -4.95 7.41 13.62
C ARG A 132 -4.94 6.68 12.26
N VAL A 133 -3.93 6.88 11.41
CA VAL A 133 -3.80 6.21 10.11
C VAL A 133 -3.17 4.83 10.28
N TYR A 134 -3.79 3.83 9.68
CA TYR A 134 -3.34 2.44 9.65
C TYR A 134 -3.37 1.92 8.22
N GLU A 135 -2.32 1.27 7.77
CA GLU A 135 -2.41 0.45 6.57
C GLU A 135 -3.33 -0.75 6.84
N LEU A 136 -4.05 -1.21 5.81
CA LEU A 136 -5.07 -2.25 5.97
C LEU A 136 -4.53 -3.52 6.64
N SER A 137 -3.38 -4.04 6.21
CA SER A 137 -2.82 -5.27 6.79
C SER A 137 -2.40 -5.07 8.24
N GLU A 138 -1.82 -3.92 8.55
CA GLU A 138 -1.47 -3.51 9.91
C GLU A 138 -2.72 -3.48 10.80
N PHE A 139 -3.80 -2.88 10.30
CA PHE A 139 -5.06 -2.78 11.05
C PHE A 139 -5.70 -4.16 11.26
N LEU A 140 -5.72 -5.00 10.25
CA LEU A 140 -6.27 -6.36 10.34
C LEU A 140 -5.49 -7.22 11.33
N VAL A 141 -4.17 -7.15 11.33
CA VAL A 141 -3.34 -7.96 12.24
C VAL A 141 -3.41 -7.46 13.66
N HIS A 142 -3.16 -6.17 13.90
CA HIS A 142 -2.90 -5.67 15.24
C HIS A 142 -4.14 -5.11 15.96
N VAL A 143 -5.17 -4.69 15.22
CA VAL A 143 -6.38 -4.11 15.81
C VAL A 143 -7.54 -5.10 15.76
N VAL A 144 -7.74 -5.73 14.62
CA VAL A 144 -8.84 -6.69 14.41
C VAL A 144 -8.49 -8.08 14.94
N ASN A 145 -7.21 -8.47 14.94
CA ASN A 145 -6.74 -9.85 15.16
C ASN A 145 -7.39 -10.81 14.16
N PHE A 146 -7.33 -10.43 12.87
CA PHE A 146 -7.98 -11.13 11.78
C PHE A 146 -7.56 -12.60 11.71
N ASN A 147 -8.54 -13.49 11.84
CA ASN A 147 -8.32 -14.94 11.80
C ASN A 147 -9.54 -15.62 11.16
N GLN A 148 -9.53 -15.72 9.85
CA GLN A 148 -10.62 -16.32 9.07
C GLN A 148 -10.14 -17.57 8.35
N PRO A 149 -10.99 -18.62 8.21
CA PRO A 149 -10.60 -19.83 7.50
C PRO A 149 -10.32 -19.56 6.03
N ASP A 150 -9.31 -20.22 5.49
CA ASP A 150 -9.04 -20.23 4.05
C ASP A 150 -9.96 -21.21 3.34
N LEU A 151 -10.83 -20.71 2.48
CA LEU A 151 -11.81 -21.48 1.70
C LEU A 151 -11.40 -21.65 0.23
N GLY A 152 -10.21 -21.17 -0.15
CA GLY A 152 -9.71 -21.26 -1.52
C GLY A 152 -9.01 -22.57 -1.82
N THR A 153 -8.79 -22.83 -3.11
CA THR A 153 -7.95 -23.94 -3.57
C THR A 153 -6.45 -23.61 -3.36
N PRO A 154 -5.57 -24.63 -3.28
CA PRO A 154 -4.14 -24.41 -3.22
C PRO A 154 -3.67 -23.47 -4.33
N CYS A 155 -2.82 -22.49 -3.99
CA CYS A 155 -2.21 -21.60 -4.96
C CYS A 155 -0.86 -21.07 -4.45
N THR A 156 0.02 -20.72 -5.40
CA THR A 156 1.32 -20.09 -5.12
C THR A 156 1.28 -18.62 -5.51
N VAL A 157 1.63 -17.74 -4.59
CA VAL A 157 1.60 -16.29 -4.79
C VAL A 157 2.95 -15.64 -4.47
N ALA A 158 3.30 -14.62 -5.23
CA ALA A 158 4.40 -13.73 -4.88
C ALA A 158 3.81 -12.48 -4.19
N LEU A 159 4.29 -12.16 -2.98
CA LEU A 159 3.93 -10.92 -2.32
C LEU A 159 4.86 -9.80 -2.79
N HIS A 160 4.29 -8.78 -3.44
CA HIS A 160 5.01 -7.54 -3.71
C HIS A 160 4.61 -6.46 -2.71
N THR A 161 5.59 -5.89 -2.02
CA THR A 161 5.40 -4.75 -1.11
C THR A 161 6.10 -3.52 -1.65
N SER A 162 5.39 -2.38 -1.67
CA SER A 162 5.97 -1.12 -2.15
C SER A 162 7.12 -0.65 -1.27
N CYS A 163 7.95 0.25 -1.81
CA CYS A 163 9.05 0.85 -1.03
C CYS A 163 8.52 1.54 0.24
N HIS A 164 7.38 2.24 0.16
CA HIS A 164 6.77 2.92 1.31
C HIS A 164 6.17 1.94 2.32
N ALA A 165 5.47 0.89 1.84
CA ALA A 165 4.98 -0.17 2.72
C ALA A 165 6.12 -0.78 3.55
N ARG A 166 7.28 -0.97 2.93
CA ARG A 166 8.43 -1.61 3.56
C ARG A 166 9.24 -0.65 4.44
N ARG A 167 9.57 0.53 3.93
CA ARG A 167 10.52 1.45 4.58
C ARG A 167 9.87 2.46 5.52
N GLU A 168 8.60 2.79 5.31
CA GLU A 168 7.86 3.80 6.05
C GLU A 168 6.83 3.20 6.99
N MET A 169 6.04 2.23 6.50
CA MET A 169 4.92 1.67 7.27
C MET A 169 5.26 0.38 8.00
N GLY A 170 6.28 -0.37 7.57
CA GLY A 170 6.55 -1.71 8.09
C GLY A 170 5.48 -2.75 7.74
N SER A 171 4.48 -2.39 6.92
CA SER A 171 3.31 -3.23 6.63
C SER A 171 3.60 -4.43 5.71
N HIS A 172 4.85 -4.58 5.25
CA HIS A 172 5.29 -5.79 4.58
C HIS A 172 5.24 -7.02 5.49
N GLU A 173 5.52 -6.87 6.78
CA GLU A 173 5.46 -7.95 7.77
C GLU A 173 4.01 -8.38 8.01
N THR A 174 3.11 -7.43 8.18
CA THR A 174 1.68 -7.73 8.41
C THR A 174 0.99 -8.28 7.16
N SER A 175 1.36 -7.80 5.97
CA SER A 175 0.89 -8.38 4.71
C SER A 175 1.34 -9.84 4.54
N ALA A 176 2.60 -10.14 4.84
CA ALA A 176 3.12 -11.51 4.83
C ALA A 176 2.40 -12.39 5.85
N ALA A 177 2.25 -11.92 7.10
CA ALA A 177 1.57 -12.67 8.16
C ALA A 177 0.11 -13.01 7.80
N LEU A 178 -0.63 -12.11 7.13
CA LEU A 178 -1.98 -12.39 6.65
C LEU A 178 -2.00 -13.49 5.58
N LEU A 179 -1.07 -13.46 4.63
CA LEU A 179 -0.99 -14.48 3.59
C LEU A 179 -0.54 -15.83 4.17
N ASP A 180 0.42 -15.84 5.09
CA ASP A 180 0.91 -17.05 5.76
C ASP A 180 -0.16 -17.68 6.66
N SER A 181 -1.13 -16.91 7.13
CA SER A 181 -2.26 -17.44 7.90
C SER A 181 -3.26 -18.25 7.06
N LEU A 182 -3.20 -18.13 5.73
CA LEU A 182 -4.10 -18.85 4.80
C LEU A 182 -3.54 -20.24 4.49
N ALA A 183 -4.26 -21.27 4.92
CA ALA A 183 -3.78 -22.65 4.93
C ALA A 183 -3.44 -23.26 3.54
N GLN A 184 -4.03 -22.71 2.48
CA GLN A 184 -3.86 -23.20 1.10
C GLN A 184 -3.06 -22.21 0.22
N VAL A 185 -2.38 -21.24 0.83
CA VAL A 185 -1.56 -20.27 0.11
C VAL A 185 -0.08 -20.58 0.37
N ASN A 186 0.66 -20.77 -0.70
CA ASN A 186 2.12 -20.87 -0.66
C ASN A 186 2.70 -19.52 -1.08
N VAL A 187 3.28 -18.79 -0.15
CA VAL A 187 3.93 -17.50 -0.43
C VAL A 187 5.37 -17.75 -0.86
N VAL A 188 5.73 -17.27 -2.03
CA VAL A 188 7.09 -17.36 -2.55
C VAL A 188 7.74 -15.98 -2.61
N GLU A 189 9.01 -15.95 -2.28
CA GLU A 189 9.79 -14.72 -2.27
C GLU A 189 10.61 -14.60 -3.56
N GLN A 190 10.43 -13.47 -4.28
CA GLN A 190 11.24 -13.16 -5.43
C GLN A 190 12.62 -12.63 -5.06
N ALA A 191 13.61 -12.88 -5.88
CA ALA A 191 14.92 -12.25 -5.75
C ALA A 191 14.77 -10.72 -5.71
N ARG A 192 15.63 -10.05 -4.93
CA ARG A 192 15.64 -8.58 -4.84
C ARG A 192 14.28 -8.01 -4.42
N ILE A 193 13.69 -8.61 -3.38
CA ILE A 193 12.34 -8.27 -2.88
C ILE A 193 12.17 -6.77 -2.57
N GLU A 194 13.22 -6.10 -2.12
CA GLU A 194 13.22 -4.67 -1.73
C GLU A 194 13.29 -3.70 -2.91
N GLU A 195 13.56 -4.19 -4.13
CA GLU A 195 13.64 -3.34 -5.29
C GLU A 195 12.30 -2.74 -5.68
N CYS A 196 12.36 -1.49 -6.14
CA CYS A 196 11.19 -0.75 -6.62
C CYS A 196 10.50 -1.47 -7.78
N CYS A 197 9.19 -1.29 -7.89
CA CYS A 197 8.41 -1.74 -9.06
C CYS A 197 8.50 -0.78 -10.26
N GLY A 198 9.17 0.38 -10.11
CA GLY A 198 9.28 1.37 -11.17
C GLY A 198 8.10 2.34 -11.31
N PHE A 199 7.00 2.16 -10.60
CA PHE A 199 5.81 3.03 -10.72
C PHE A 199 6.10 4.48 -10.30
N GLY A 200 6.46 4.70 -9.03
CA GLY A 200 6.86 6.01 -8.49
C GLY A 200 5.88 7.16 -8.73
N GLY A 201 4.57 6.91 -8.82
CA GLY A 201 3.56 7.92 -9.11
C GLY A 201 3.76 8.51 -10.52
N THR A 202 4.18 9.78 -10.61
CA THR A 202 4.47 10.45 -11.88
C THR A 202 5.78 9.98 -12.54
N PHE A 203 6.64 9.26 -11.81
CA PHE A 203 7.95 8.82 -12.32
C PHE A 203 7.82 7.92 -13.54
N ALA A 204 6.89 6.96 -13.53
CA ALA A 204 6.67 6.05 -14.66
C ALA A 204 6.27 6.79 -15.95
N MET A 205 5.61 7.94 -15.84
CA MET A 205 5.24 8.78 -16.99
C MET A 205 6.36 9.70 -17.43
N ARG A 206 7.13 10.26 -16.49
CA ARG A 206 8.19 11.24 -16.78
C ARG A 206 9.49 10.59 -17.23
N TYR A 207 9.76 9.37 -16.77
CA TYR A 207 10.98 8.60 -17.03
C TYR A 207 10.62 7.17 -17.47
N ALA A 208 9.80 7.07 -18.51
CA ALA A 208 9.19 5.82 -18.96
C ALA A 208 10.23 4.71 -19.23
N GLU A 209 11.32 5.03 -19.89
CA GLU A 209 12.39 4.06 -20.23
C GLU A 209 13.07 3.49 -18.98
N ILE A 210 13.30 4.34 -17.95
CA ILE A 210 13.88 3.90 -16.68
C ILE A 210 12.88 3.06 -15.91
N SER A 211 11.62 3.48 -15.85
CA SER A 211 10.53 2.74 -15.23
C SER A 211 10.37 1.36 -15.88
N GLU A 212 10.42 1.29 -17.21
CA GLU A 212 10.33 0.03 -17.97
C GLU A 212 11.47 -0.91 -17.63
N ALA A 213 12.71 -0.43 -17.56
CA ALA A 213 13.85 -1.25 -17.16
C ALA A 213 13.66 -1.85 -15.77
N ILE A 214 13.29 -1.00 -14.79
CA ILE A 214 13.07 -1.42 -13.39
C ILE A 214 11.95 -2.47 -13.29
N VAL A 215 10.81 -2.22 -13.93
CA VAL A 215 9.67 -3.14 -13.85
C VAL A 215 9.91 -4.44 -14.62
N THR A 216 10.71 -4.40 -15.69
CA THR A 216 11.10 -5.60 -16.43
C THR A 216 11.89 -6.56 -15.55
N ASP A 217 12.88 -6.05 -14.83
CA ASP A 217 13.66 -6.84 -13.87
C ASP A 217 12.78 -7.39 -12.75
N LYS A 218 11.83 -6.59 -12.26
CA LYS A 218 10.90 -7.01 -11.22
C LYS A 218 9.97 -8.13 -11.72
N VAL A 219 9.42 -8.02 -12.92
CA VAL A 219 8.57 -9.07 -13.52
C VAL A 219 9.36 -10.36 -13.74
N ALA A 220 10.59 -10.27 -14.24
CA ALA A 220 11.46 -11.43 -14.40
C ALA A 220 11.69 -12.15 -13.06
N ALA A 221 12.07 -11.41 -12.01
CA ALA A 221 12.29 -11.97 -10.69
C ALA A 221 11.03 -12.63 -10.09
N ILE A 222 9.83 -12.06 -10.33
CA ILE A 222 8.57 -12.69 -9.90
C ILE A 222 8.30 -13.97 -10.70
N ARG A 223 8.46 -13.96 -12.01
CA ARG A 223 8.23 -15.14 -12.86
C ARG A 223 9.15 -16.31 -12.52
N GLU A 224 10.41 -16.02 -12.18
CA GLU A 224 11.38 -17.05 -11.75
C GLU A 224 10.93 -17.84 -10.51
N THR A 225 10.05 -17.27 -9.67
CA THR A 225 9.50 -17.98 -8.51
C THR A 225 8.47 -19.05 -8.86
N GLY A 226 7.91 -19.02 -10.06
CA GLY A 226 6.79 -19.88 -10.44
C GLY A 226 5.46 -19.48 -9.80
N ALA A 227 5.34 -18.27 -9.24
CA ALA A 227 4.09 -17.78 -8.67
C ALA A 227 2.98 -17.68 -9.72
N GLU A 228 1.79 -18.14 -9.37
CA GLU A 228 0.61 -18.08 -10.24
C GLU A 228 0.02 -16.66 -10.33
N ARG A 229 0.32 -15.81 -9.34
CA ARG A 229 -0.10 -14.40 -9.29
C ARG A 229 0.79 -13.56 -8.38
N VAL A 230 0.72 -12.24 -8.57
CA VAL A 230 1.30 -11.29 -7.65
C VAL A 230 0.21 -10.65 -6.78
N VAL A 231 0.42 -10.63 -5.47
CA VAL A 231 -0.46 -9.95 -4.49
C VAL A 231 0.26 -8.73 -3.95
N SER A 232 -0.44 -7.61 -3.85
CA SER A 232 0.09 -6.38 -3.25
C SER A 232 -1.02 -5.52 -2.66
N ALA A 233 -0.70 -4.74 -1.64
CA ALA A 233 -1.59 -3.70 -1.11
C ALA A 233 -1.50 -2.37 -1.88
N ASP A 234 -0.56 -2.22 -2.82
CA ASP A 234 -0.34 -0.99 -3.56
C ASP A 234 -0.74 -1.12 -5.04
N CYS A 235 -1.89 -0.53 -5.42
CA CYS A 235 -2.42 -0.57 -6.78
C CYS A 235 -1.45 -0.04 -7.83
N GLY A 236 -0.71 1.03 -7.55
CA GLY A 236 0.27 1.57 -8.49
C GLY A 236 1.37 0.57 -8.84
N CYS A 237 1.83 -0.20 -7.86
CA CYS A 237 2.78 -1.28 -8.09
C CYS A 237 2.16 -2.40 -8.93
N LEU A 238 0.92 -2.82 -8.59
CA LEU A 238 0.22 -3.85 -9.36
C LEU A 238 0.03 -3.44 -10.82
N LEU A 239 -0.44 -2.22 -11.07
CA LEU A 239 -0.65 -1.70 -12.44
C LEU A 239 0.64 -1.74 -13.25
N ASN A 240 1.77 -1.32 -12.66
CA ASN A 240 3.04 -1.31 -13.38
C ASN A 240 3.57 -2.73 -13.65
N ILE A 241 3.53 -3.61 -12.64
CA ILE A 241 4.00 -5.00 -12.74
C ILE A 241 3.14 -5.79 -13.73
N THR A 242 1.81 -5.78 -13.58
CA THR A 242 0.91 -6.55 -14.44
C THR A 242 0.84 -6.00 -15.85
N GLY A 243 0.90 -4.67 -16.01
CA GLY A 243 0.97 -4.03 -17.32
C GLY A 243 2.22 -4.42 -18.09
N ARG A 244 3.39 -4.45 -17.42
CA ARG A 244 4.63 -4.92 -18.04
C ARG A 244 4.60 -6.41 -18.36
N ALA A 245 4.08 -7.22 -17.45
CA ALA A 245 3.93 -8.66 -17.69
C ALA A 245 3.03 -8.94 -18.90
N ALA A 246 1.86 -8.29 -18.97
CA ALA A 246 0.94 -8.43 -20.10
C ALA A 246 1.57 -7.98 -21.43
N LYS A 247 2.32 -6.88 -21.41
CA LYS A 247 3.04 -6.41 -22.62
C LYS A 247 4.10 -7.40 -23.09
N GLN A 248 4.81 -8.03 -22.15
CA GLN A 248 5.77 -9.08 -22.50
C GLN A 248 5.07 -10.32 -23.07
N ASP A 249 3.96 -10.74 -22.46
CA ASP A 249 3.15 -11.87 -22.95
C ASP A 249 2.63 -11.64 -24.37
N GLU A 250 2.22 -10.40 -24.68
CA GLU A 250 1.81 -10.01 -26.05
C GLU A 250 2.97 -10.16 -27.06
N ILE A 251 4.17 -9.71 -26.67
CA ILE A 251 5.39 -9.83 -27.51
C ILE A 251 5.74 -11.31 -27.71
N ASP A 252 5.63 -12.13 -26.68
CA ASP A 252 5.96 -13.56 -26.68
C ASP A 252 4.84 -14.42 -27.32
N GLY A 253 3.71 -13.81 -27.71
CA GLY A 253 2.58 -14.49 -28.34
C GLY A 253 1.74 -15.34 -27.38
N CYS A 254 1.76 -15.05 -26.08
CA CYS A 254 0.94 -15.74 -25.08
C CYS A 254 -0.53 -15.32 -25.22
N ALA A 255 -1.44 -16.29 -25.23
CA ALA A 255 -2.88 -16.03 -25.36
C ALA A 255 -3.56 -15.51 -24.06
N THR A 256 -2.94 -15.71 -22.92
CA THR A 256 -3.46 -15.31 -21.60
C THR A 256 -2.35 -14.65 -20.78
N PRO A 257 -2.70 -13.69 -19.90
CA PRO A 257 -1.73 -13.10 -19.00
C PRO A 257 -1.05 -14.15 -18.12
N SER A 258 0.27 -14.20 -18.15
CA SER A 258 1.05 -15.18 -17.39
C SER A 258 1.23 -14.81 -15.91
N LEU A 259 1.01 -13.54 -15.56
CA LEU A 259 1.18 -13.03 -14.20
C LEU A 259 0.02 -12.08 -13.84
N PRO A 260 -1.15 -12.61 -13.47
CA PRO A 260 -2.24 -11.78 -12.97
C PRO A 260 -1.88 -11.16 -11.61
N GLY A 261 -2.35 -9.92 -11.39
CA GLY A 261 -2.21 -9.23 -10.11
C GLY A 261 -3.52 -9.16 -9.35
N GLU A 262 -3.45 -9.21 -8.04
CA GLU A 262 -4.62 -9.08 -7.17
C GLU A 262 -4.29 -8.20 -5.97
N HIS A 263 -5.19 -7.26 -5.64
CA HIS A 263 -5.00 -6.45 -4.44
C HIS A 263 -5.18 -7.31 -3.18
N LEU A 264 -4.38 -7.06 -2.14
CA LEU A 264 -4.40 -7.85 -0.90
C LEU A 264 -5.81 -7.94 -0.29
N ALA A 265 -6.58 -6.85 -0.28
CA ALA A 265 -7.96 -6.87 0.22
C ALA A 265 -8.86 -7.84 -0.54
N SER A 266 -8.82 -7.80 -1.88
CA SER A 266 -9.61 -8.70 -2.72
C SER A 266 -9.16 -10.15 -2.60
N PHE A 267 -7.86 -10.38 -2.51
CA PHE A 267 -7.30 -11.70 -2.26
C PHE A 267 -7.81 -12.28 -0.92
N LEU A 268 -7.70 -11.53 0.17
CA LEU A 268 -8.19 -11.94 1.50
C LEU A 268 -9.70 -12.18 1.49
N TRP A 269 -10.48 -11.26 0.90
CA TRP A 269 -11.93 -11.42 0.83
C TRP A 269 -12.31 -12.70 0.10
N ARG A 270 -11.80 -12.90 -1.10
CA ARG A 270 -12.04 -14.10 -1.91
C ARG A 270 -11.63 -15.39 -1.20
N ARG A 271 -10.44 -15.41 -0.60
CA ARG A 271 -9.92 -16.57 0.13
C ARG A 271 -10.76 -16.96 1.34
N THR A 272 -11.30 -15.97 2.04
CA THR A 272 -12.02 -16.22 3.31
C THR A 272 -13.53 -16.26 3.18
N THR A 273 -14.07 -16.10 1.98
CA THR A 273 -15.52 -16.24 1.71
C THR A 273 -15.85 -17.28 0.66
N GLY A 274 -14.87 -17.77 -0.09
CA GLY A 274 -15.08 -18.65 -1.24
C GLY A 274 -15.73 -17.94 -2.44
N ALA A 275 -15.74 -16.60 -2.45
CA ALA A 275 -16.22 -15.82 -3.59
C ALA A 275 -15.40 -16.15 -4.84
N LYS A 276 -16.05 -16.22 -6.00
CA LYS A 276 -15.36 -16.37 -7.29
C LYS A 276 -14.79 -15.02 -7.71
N SER A 277 -13.58 -15.03 -8.27
CA SER A 277 -12.97 -13.85 -8.91
C SER A 277 -13.74 -13.41 -10.14
#